data_8bf83e50aea36e8195b979cd21f26c02
#
_entry.id   8bf83e50aea36e8195b979cd21f26c02
#
_cell.length_a   1.000
_cell.length_b   1.000
_cell.length_c   1.000
_cell.angle_alpha   90.00
_cell.angle_beta   90.00
_cell.angle_gamma   90.00
#
_symmetry.space_group_name_H-M   'P 1'
#
loop_
_entity.id
_entity.type
_entity.pdbx_description
1 polymer ?
#
loop_
_entity_poly.entity_id
_entity_poly.type
_entity_poly.pdbx_seq_one_letter_code
_entity_poly.pdbx_strand_id
1 'polypeptide(L)'
;MTTTRRIAPLALACALLAAPAASQAAIWSDTFVGYRYGSDFREPTNTKDVEKHVLQFTHASGYSVGQNFLNLDIFQSDKADPANGGGSGATEFYLTYRHQVHLGKAFDRSFAFGPVKEVAVTAGFDLNTKNTAFSPRKRLVVLGPTLKFDVPGFLDVSLLVGKEWNRCGLDPVAPSSFDPCPQTEVSFDPQWIVSAAWGIPFSAGAVPLKFQGFININGEKGKDYAGIKTHTETLMRTSLMVDVGQMAWGKKNTFLMGVGYEYWRNKFGNHAFANGAEKPGIDTDAPTFQMEWHF
;
A
#
# COMPACT_ATOMS: atom_id res chain seq x y z
N MET A 1 -31.96 0.17 -33.51
CA MET A 1 -31.91 0.00 -32.07
C MET A 1 -30.53 0.48 -31.57
N THR A 2 -30.48 1.69 -31.07
CA THR A 2 -29.26 2.40 -30.66
C THR A 2 -28.98 2.11 -29.19
N THR A 3 -27.94 1.35 -28.91
CA THR A 3 -27.46 1.06 -27.55
C THR A 3 -26.69 2.26 -27.01
N THR A 4 -27.32 3.06 -26.19
CA THR A 4 -26.70 4.15 -25.45
C THR A 4 -25.83 3.56 -24.34
N ARG A 5 -24.51 3.58 -24.53
CA ARG A 5 -23.50 3.19 -23.49
C ARG A 5 -23.57 4.19 -22.35
N ARG A 6 -23.89 3.71 -21.15
CA ARG A 6 -23.83 4.47 -19.89
C ARG A 6 -22.37 4.68 -19.47
N ILE A 7 -21.72 5.74 -19.95
CA ILE A 7 -20.34 6.13 -19.57
C ILE A 7 -20.34 7.21 -18.45
N ALA A 8 -21.51 7.67 -18.03
CA ALA A 8 -21.66 8.81 -17.14
C ALA A 8 -21.00 8.74 -15.73
N PRO A 9 -20.98 7.61 -14.99
CA PRO A 9 -20.45 7.64 -13.61
C PRO A 9 -18.92 7.70 -13.54
N LEU A 10 -18.20 7.16 -14.53
CA LEU A 10 -16.73 7.14 -14.53
C LEU A 10 -16.15 8.53 -14.87
N ALA A 11 -16.81 9.26 -15.77
CA ALA A 11 -16.43 10.62 -16.16
C ALA A 11 -16.60 11.61 -15.00
N LEU A 12 -17.63 11.46 -14.16
CA LEU A 12 -17.86 12.32 -13.01
C LEU A 12 -16.82 12.09 -11.89
N ALA A 13 -16.38 10.85 -11.66
CA ALA A 13 -15.33 10.52 -10.71
C ALA A 13 -13.96 11.08 -11.16
N CYS A 14 -13.65 11.02 -12.45
CA CYS A 14 -12.44 11.61 -13.02
C CYS A 14 -12.47 13.15 -12.99
N ALA A 15 -13.63 13.78 -13.17
CA ALA A 15 -13.77 15.23 -13.10
C ALA A 15 -13.60 15.78 -11.67
N LEU A 16 -14.05 15.05 -10.65
CA LEU A 16 -13.81 15.40 -9.24
C LEU A 16 -12.33 15.28 -8.83
N LEU A 17 -11.56 14.41 -9.48
CA LEU A 17 -10.12 14.27 -9.26
C LEU A 17 -9.29 15.33 -10.00
N ALA A 18 -9.80 15.89 -11.08
CA ALA A 18 -9.08 16.84 -11.94
C ALA A 18 -9.30 18.31 -11.56
N ALA A 19 -10.40 18.64 -10.87
CA ALA A 19 -10.80 20.03 -10.65
C ALA A 19 -9.88 20.87 -9.74
N PRO A 20 -9.19 20.36 -8.70
CA PRO A 20 -8.32 21.15 -7.87
C PRO A 20 -6.82 21.06 -8.17
N ALA A 21 -6.41 20.24 -9.14
CA ALA A 21 -4.99 20.09 -9.49
C ALA A 21 -4.38 21.32 -10.18
N ALA A 22 -5.19 22.33 -10.52
CA ALA A 22 -4.70 23.58 -11.06
C ALA A 22 -4.10 24.44 -9.95
N SER A 23 -2.79 24.31 -9.75
CA SER A 23 -1.86 25.30 -9.16
C SER A 23 -2.15 25.84 -7.75
N GLN A 24 -2.58 25.03 -6.80
CA GLN A 24 -2.47 25.46 -5.40
C GLN A 24 -1.10 25.05 -4.84
N ALA A 25 -0.28 26.03 -4.48
CA ALA A 25 0.97 25.79 -3.80
C ALA A 25 0.73 24.93 -2.54
N ALA A 26 1.59 23.96 -2.29
CA ALA A 26 1.52 23.16 -1.08
C ALA A 26 1.69 24.08 0.15
N ILE A 27 0.78 23.96 1.12
CA ILE A 27 0.86 24.67 2.40
C ILE A 27 1.93 24.01 3.27
N TRP A 28 2.09 22.70 3.14
CA TRP A 28 3.14 21.91 3.76
C TRP A 28 3.51 20.73 2.85
N SER A 29 4.73 20.27 2.98
CA SER A 29 5.19 19.03 2.35
C SER A 29 6.20 18.33 3.23
N ASP A 30 6.27 17.03 3.09
CA ASP A 30 7.28 16.14 3.67
C ASP A 30 7.70 15.14 2.60
N THR A 31 8.98 15.09 2.31
CA THR A 31 9.56 14.20 1.31
C THR A 31 10.73 13.46 1.95
N PHE A 32 10.79 12.15 1.77
CA PHE A 32 11.94 11.39 2.24
C PHE A 32 12.36 10.29 1.27
N VAL A 33 13.64 9.95 1.37
CA VAL A 33 14.20 8.70 0.87
C VAL A 33 14.43 7.79 2.07
N GLY A 34 13.93 6.57 1.99
CA GLY A 34 14.04 5.57 3.05
C GLY A 34 14.73 4.30 2.57
N TYR A 35 15.23 3.55 3.53
CA TYR A 35 15.73 2.20 3.34
C TYR A 35 15.14 1.29 4.41
N ARG A 36 14.66 0.12 3.98
CA ARG A 36 14.16 -0.93 4.86
C ARG A 36 14.80 -2.26 4.49
N TYR A 37 15.15 -3.05 5.51
CA TYR A 37 15.74 -4.37 5.39
C TYR A 37 15.03 -5.36 6.29
N GLY A 38 14.87 -6.60 5.83
CA GLY A 38 14.41 -7.74 6.61
C GLY A 38 14.74 -9.04 5.92
N SER A 39 14.80 -10.15 6.67
CA SER A 39 15.23 -11.47 6.19
C SER A 39 14.12 -12.53 6.20
N ASP A 40 12.96 -12.19 6.79
CA ASP A 40 11.91 -13.18 7.08
C ASP A 40 10.63 -12.95 6.25
N PHE A 41 10.78 -12.32 5.08
CA PHE A 41 9.65 -12.17 4.17
C PHE A 41 9.27 -13.49 3.55
N ARG A 42 7.99 -13.63 3.19
CA ARG A 42 7.44 -14.78 2.48
C ARG A 42 6.86 -14.37 1.14
N GLU A 43 6.89 -15.30 0.18
CA GLU A 43 6.24 -15.12 -1.13
C GLU A 43 5.31 -16.31 -1.43
N PRO A 44 4.10 -16.07 -1.98
CA PRO A 44 3.16 -17.15 -2.27
C PRO A 44 3.79 -18.26 -3.11
N THR A 45 3.53 -19.50 -2.73
CA THR A 45 4.07 -20.74 -3.31
C THR A 45 5.56 -21.00 -3.03
N ASN A 46 6.20 -20.15 -2.23
CA ASN A 46 7.59 -20.30 -1.80
C ASN A 46 7.66 -20.73 -0.34
N THR A 47 8.43 -21.79 -0.05
CA THR A 47 8.61 -22.30 1.33
C THR A 47 9.79 -21.67 2.06
N LYS A 48 10.61 -20.86 1.38
CA LYS A 48 11.81 -20.25 1.93
C LYS A 48 11.53 -18.84 2.47
N ASP A 49 12.30 -18.45 3.47
CA ASP A 49 12.43 -17.05 3.83
C ASP A 49 13.13 -16.30 2.72
N VAL A 50 12.71 -15.06 2.53
CA VAL A 50 13.22 -14.16 1.50
C VAL A 50 13.80 -12.93 2.18
N GLU A 51 15.08 -12.66 1.91
CA GLU A 51 15.71 -11.41 2.30
C GLU A 51 15.36 -10.30 1.31
N LYS A 52 14.97 -9.13 1.83
CA LYS A 52 14.64 -7.97 0.99
C LYS A 52 15.32 -6.70 1.46
N HIS A 53 15.94 -6.03 0.49
CA HIS A 53 16.33 -4.63 0.56
C HIS A 53 15.26 -3.79 -0.12
N VAL A 54 14.81 -2.72 0.53
CA VAL A 54 13.76 -1.85 -0.01
C VAL A 54 14.25 -0.41 0.01
N LEU A 55 14.40 0.18 -1.17
CA LEU A 55 14.57 1.62 -1.32
C LEU A 55 13.19 2.25 -1.40
N GLN A 56 12.95 3.27 -0.60
CA GLN A 56 11.66 3.94 -0.49
C GLN A 56 11.79 5.41 -0.88
N PHE A 57 10.83 5.90 -1.66
CA PHE A 57 10.63 7.32 -1.91
C PHE A 57 9.20 7.66 -1.51
N THR A 58 9.04 8.61 -0.58
CA THR A 58 7.73 9.04 -0.10
C THR A 58 7.61 10.56 -0.20
N HIS A 59 6.45 11.01 -0.67
CA HIS A 59 6.07 12.42 -0.65
C HIS A 59 4.65 12.57 -0.12
N ALA A 60 4.49 13.45 0.87
CA ALA A 60 3.21 13.89 1.36
C ALA A 60 3.13 15.42 1.24
N SER A 61 1.98 15.94 0.85
CA SER A 61 1.76 17.40 0.78
C SER A 61 0.31 17.73 1.03
N GLY A 62 0.09 18.89 1.70
CA GLY A 62 -1.23 19.43 1.96
C GLY A 62 -1.45 20.75 1.22
N TYR A 63 -2.68 20.95 0.78
CA TYR A 63 -3.16 22.18 0.14
C TYR A 63 -4.44 22.66 0.81
N SER A 64 -5.06 23.74 0.33
CA SER A 64 -6.17 24.43 1.05
C SER A 64 -7.32 23.50 1.43
N VAL A 65 -7.70 22.55 0.58
CA VAL A 65 -8.87 21.69 0.78
C VAL A 65 -8.54 20.20 0.87
N GLY A 66 -7.27 19.82 0.96
CA GLY A 66 -6.92 18.40 0.99
C GLY A 66 -5.44 18.08 1.14
N GLN A 67 -5.09 16.85 0.81
CA GLN A 67 -3.71 16.35 0.85
C GLN A 67 -3.45 15.27 -0.18
N ASN A 68 -2.17 15.11 -0.53
CA ASN A 68 -1.67 14.03 -1.38
C ASN A 68 -0.67 13.19 -0.60
N PHE A 69 -0.63 11.92 -0.94
CA PHE A 69 0.39 10.97 -0.49
C PHE A 69 0.82 10.12 -1.68
N LEU A 70 2.13 10.02 -1.88
CA LEU A 70 2.75 9.14 -2.87
C LEU A 70 3.85 8.36 -2.18
N ASN A 71 3.89 7.05 -2.39
CA ASN A 71 4.97 6.18 -1.95
C ASN A 71 5.39 5.26 -3.09
N LEU A 72 6.69 5.17 -3.33
CA LEU A 72 7.32 4.20 -4.24
C LEU A 72 8.27 3.35 -3.43
N ASP A 73 7.99 2.05 -3.34
CA ASP A 73 8.90 1.03 -2.82
C ASP A 73 9.56 0.29 -3.99
N ILE A 74 10.89 0.20 -3.97
CA ILE A 74 11.70 -0.60 -4.88
C ILE A 74 12.32 -1.71 -4.05
N PHE A 75 11.84 -2.94 -4.25
CA PHE A 75 12.32 -4.11 -3.54
C PHE A 75 13.37 -4.82 -4.37
N GLN A 76 14.44 -5.25 -3.73
CA GLN A 76 15.41 -6.17 -4.26
C GLN A 76 15.44 -7.39 -3.33
N SER A 77 14.98 -8.52 -3.83
CA SER A 77 15.00 -9.80 -3.10
C SER A 77 16.34 -10.51 -3.32
N ASP A 78 16.62 -11.47 -2.43
CA ASP A 78 17.68 -12.44 -2.62
C ASP A 78 17.26 -13.56 -3.60
N LYS A 79 18.13 -14.55 -3.82
CA LYS A 79 17.87 -15.69 -4.73
C LYS A 79 16.76 -16.63 -4.27
N ALA A 80 16.29 -16.52 -3.02
CA ALA A 80 15.15 -17.29 -2.53
C ALA A 80 13.84 -16.88 -3.23
N ASP A 81 13.76 -15.64 -3.74
CA ASP A 81 12.69 -15.15 -4.60
C ASP A 81 13.29 -14.73 -5.95
N PRO A 82 13.47 -15.67 -6.88
CA PRO A 82 14.29 -15.47 -8.07
C PRO A 82 13.60 -14.61 -9.13
N ALA A 83 14.40 -13.80 -9.82
CA ALA A 83 14.00 -13.19 -11.06
C ALA A 83 13.70 -14.28 -12.13
N ASN A 84 12.94 -13.94 -13.15
CA ASN A 84 12.70 -14.81 -14.28
C ASN A 84 14.05 -15.23 -14.94
N GLY A 85 14.26 -16.53 -15.07
CA GLY A 85 15.55 -17.09 -15.52
C GLY A 85 16.51 -17.46 -14.37
N GLY A 86 16.23 -17.14 -13.11
CA GLY A 86 16.86 -17.71 -11.90
C GLY A 86 18.29 -17.25 -11.58
N GLY A 87 18.88 -16.32 -12.31
CA GLY A 87 20.27 -15.88 -12.10
C GLY A 87 20.48 -14.93 -10.91
N SER A 88 19.45 -14.22 -10.50
CA SER A 88 19.47 -13.23 -9.41
C SER A 88 18.17 -13.26 -8.64
N GLY A 89 18.09 -12.50 -7.53
CA GLY A 89 16.83 -12.20 -6.84
C GLY A 89 15.94 -11.26 -7.65
N ALA A 90 14.65 -11.27 -7.35
CA ALA A 90 13.66 -10.45 -8.05
C ALA A 90 13.75 -8.98 -7.66
N THR A 91 13.42 -8.13 -8.62
CA THR A 91 13.18 -6.69 -8.40
C THR A 91 11.69 -6.42 -8.54
N GLU A 92 11.12 -5.66 -7.59
CA GLU A 92 9.71 -5.28 -7.57
C GLU A 92 9.58 -3.77 -7.38
N PHE A 93 8.64 -3.17 -8.11
CA PHE A 93 8.23 -1.78 -7.94
C PHE A 93 6.80 -1.75 -7.45
N TYR A 94 6.54 -1.03 -6.36
CA TYR A 94 5.20 -0.83 -5.83
C TYR A 94 4.95 0.66 -5.59
N LEU A 95 4.06 1.23 -6.36
CA LEU A 95 3.65 2.62 -6.27
C LEU A 95 2.27 2.72 -5.64
N THR A 96 2.11 3.53 -4.61
CA THR A 96 0.84 3.91 -3.99
C THR A 96 0.64 5.41 -4.13
N TYR A 97 -0.55 5.81 -4.58
CA TYR A 97 -0.98 7.21 -4.55
C TYR A 97 -2.33 7.32 -3.88
N ARG A 98 -2.48 8.33 -3.00
CA ARG A 98 -3.74 8.67 -2.35
C ARG A 98 -3.93 10.18 -2.38
N HIS A 99 -5.12 10.59 -2.79
CA HIS A 99 -5.59 11.96 -2.76
C HIS A 99 -6.76 12.05 -1.80
N GLN A 100 -6.75 13.02 -0.89
CA GLN A 100 -7.83 13.26 0.06
C GLN A 100 -8.39 14.66 -0.13
N VAL A 101 -9.71 14.78 -0.22
CA VAL A 101 -10.43 16.05 -0.14
C VAL A 101 -11.08 16.12 1.24
N HIS A 102 -10.72 17.12 2.04
CA HIS A 102 -11.25 17.36 3.37
C HIS A 102 -12.59 18.08 3.25
N LEU A 103 -13.67 17.44 3.66
CA LEU A 103 -15.03 17.95 3.45
C LEU A 103 -15.27 19.26 4.22
N GLY A 104 -14.74 19.36 5.45
CA GLY A 104 -14.85 20.57 6.25
C GLY A 104 -14.28 21.78 5.57
N LYS A 105 -13.10 21.63 4.99
CA LYS A 105 -12.42 22.69 4.25
C LYS A 105 -13.06 22.99 2.89
N ALA A 106 -13.52 21.94 2.19
CA ALA A 106 -14.13 22.10 0.88
C ALA A 106 -15.50 22.79 0.92
N PHE A 107 -16.26 22.59 2.01
CA PHE A 107 -17.60 23.14 2.18
C PHE A 107 -17.68 24.29 3.20
N ASP A 108 -16.56 24.71 3.76
CA ASP A 108 -16.47 25.72 4.84
C ASP A 108 -17.41 25.39 6.02
N ARG A 109 -17.40 24.13 6.46
CA ARG A 109 -18.27 23.62 7.52
C ARG A 109 -17.52 22.59 8.37
N SER A 110 -17.83 22.52 9.68
CA SER A 110 -17.28 21.46 10.52
C SER A 110 -18.03 20.14 10.32
N PHE A 111 -17.28 19.06 10.09
CA PHE A 111 -17.74 17.67 10.14
C PHE A 111 -17.10 16.93 11.30
N ALA A 112 -16.57 17.64 12.29
CA ALA A 112 -15.99 17.04 13.49
C ALA A 112 -17.07 16.43 14.39
N PHE A 113 -16.78 15.25 14.97
CA PHE A 113 -17.64 14.58 15.96
C PHE A 113 -16.82 13.63 16.83
N GLY A 114 -17.07 13.62 18.15
CA GLY A 114 -16.28 12.79 19.08
C GLY A 114 -14.77 12.99 18.88
N PRO A 115 -13.98 11.91 18.71
CA PRO A 115 -12.54 12.01 18.47
C PRO A 115 -12.16 12.30 17.00
N VAL A 116 -13.14 12.43 16.10
CA VAL A 116 -12.90 12.72 14.67
C VAL A 116 -12.86 14.24 14.47
N LYS A 117 -11.72 14.74 14.03
CA LYS A 117 -11.53 16.18 13.76
C LYS A 117 -11.93 16.59 12.34
N GLU A 118 -11.94 15.65 11.39
CA GLU A 118 -12.25 15.93 9.99
C GLU A 118 -12.71 14.66 9.28
N VAL A 119 -13.61 14.82 8.32
CA VAL A 119 -14.03 13.80 7.38
C VAL A 119 -13.51 14.14 6.00
N ALA A 120 -12.91 13.17 5.32
CA ALA A 120 -12.39 13.33 3.97
C ALA A 120 -12.97 12.29 3.01
N VAL A 121 -12.88 12.55 1.72
CA VAL A 121 -13.03 11.56 0.65
C VAL A 121 -11.65 11.24 0.11
N THR A 122 -11.29 9.97 0.15
CA THR A 122 -10.03 9.45 -0.39
C THR A 122 -10.28 8.77 -1.73
N ALA A 123 -9.48 9.12 -2.73
CA ALA A 123 -9.35 8.42 -3.99
C ALA A 123 -7.88 8.10 -4.25
N GLY A 124 -7.60 7.02 -4.97
CA GLY A 124 -6.21 6.69 -5.24
C GLY A 124 -6.03 5.44 -6.08
N PHE A 125 -4.77 5.06 -6.25
CA PHE A 125 -4.42 3.86 -6.99
C PHE A 125 -3.12 3.23 -6.45
N ASP A 126 -2.98 1.92 -6.69
CA ASP A 126 -1.72 1.19 -6.52
C ASP A 126 -1.32 0.55 -7.85
N LEU A 127 -0.03 0.61 -8.16
CA LEU A 127 0.59 -0.06 -9.29
C LEU A 127 1.74 -0.93 -8.79
N ASN A 128 1.82 -2.15 -9.32
CA ASN A 128 2.91 -3.07 -8.99
C ASN A 128 3.42 -3.78 -10.24
N THR A 129 4.72 -4.05 -10.26
CA THR A 129 5.34 -4.95 -11.21
C THR A 129 6.54 -5.64 -10.57
N LYS A 130 6.75 -6.92 -10.90
CA LYS A 130 7.85 -7.74 -10.38
C LYS A 130 8.40 -8.63 -11.48
N ASN A 131 9.70 -8.76 -11.56
CA ASN A 131 10.37 -9.47 -12.65
C ASN A 131 10.54 -10.99 -12.40
N THR A 132 9.69 -11.61 -11.56
CA THR A 132 9.62 -13.07 -11.42
C THR A 132 8.96 -13.72 -12.64
N ALA A 133 8.99 -15.04 -12.72
CA ALA A 133 8.27 -15.80 -13.76
C ALA A 133 6.76 -15.52 -13.75
N PHE A 134 6.16 -15.31 -12.58
CA PHE A 134 4.76 -14.91 -12.44
C PHE A 134 4.47 -13.52 -13.05
N SER A 135 5.45 -12.61 -13.05
CA SER A 135 5.40 -11.29 -13.69
C SER A 135 4.10 -10.50 -13.44
N PRO A 136 3.71 -10.24 -12.19
CA PRO A 136 2.47 -9.55 -11.87
C PRO A 136 2.43 -8.13 -12.44
N ARG A 137 1.23 -7.62 -12.70
CA ARG A 137 0.94 -6.23 -13.07
C ARG A 137 -0.31 -5.76 -12.34
N LYS A 138 -0.22 -5.59 -11.02
CA LYS A 138 -1.35 -5.09 -10.23
C LYS A 138 -1.66 -3.65 -10.62
N ARG A 139 -2.94 -3.39 -10.80
CA ARG A 139 -3.55 -2.07 -10.93
C ARG A 139 -4.77 -2.08 -10.03
N LEU A 140 -4.74 -1.31 -8.97
CA LEU A 140 -5.84 -1.16 -8.02
C LEU A 140 -6.27 0.31 -8.04
N VAL A 141 -7.56 0.59 -8.14
CA VAL A 141 -8.14 1.91 -7.87
C VAL A 141 -9.01 1.83 -6.64
N VAL A 142 -9.01 2.89 -5.83
CA VAL A 142 -9.76 2.95 -4.57
C VAL A 142 -10.51 4.27 -4.43
N LEU A 143 -11.68 4.21 -3.77
CA LEU A 143 -12.48 5.39 -3.46
C LEU A 143 -13.30 5.14 -2.19
N GLY A 144 -13.39 6.13 -1.29
CA GLY A 144 -14.27 6.05 -0.14
C GLY A 144 -14.01 7.11 0.93
N PRO A 145 -14.80 7.12 2.01
CA PRO A 145 -14.65 8.05 3.11
C PRO A 145 -13.43 7.73 3.99
N THR A 146 -12.87 8.78 4.59
CA THR A 146 -11.79 8.73 5.58
C THR A 146 -12.13 9.58 6.77
N LEU A 147 -11.96 9.02 7.96
CA LEU A 147 -12.06 9.72 9.25
C LEU A 147 -10.64 10.08 9.71
N LYS A 148 -10.42 11.36 10.00
CA LYS A 148 -9.15 11.87 10.52
C LYS A 148 -9.31 12.16 12.00
N PHE A 149 -8.55 11.43 12.83
CA PHE A 149 -8.64 11.52 14.28
C PHE A 149 -7.79 12.63 14.86
N ASP A 150 -8.24 13.20 15.97
CA ASP A 150 -7.50 14.21 16.72
C ASP A 150 -6.46 13.55 17.63
N VAL A 151 -5.26 13.38 17.09
CA VAL A 151 -4.10 12.81 17.79
C VAL A 151 -2.86 13.64 17.47
N PRO A 152 -1.80 13.57 18.30
CA PRO A 152 -0.49 14.11 17.91
C PRO A 152 -0.04 13.49 16.58
N GLY A 153 0.34 14.32 15.60
CA GLY A 153 0.62 13.87 14.24
C GLY A 153 -0.65 13.54 13.46
N PHE A 154 -0.84 12.27 13.05
CA PHE A 154 -2.04 11.87 12.32
C PHE A 154 -2.43 10.41 12.60
N LEU A 155 -3.73 10.17 12.50
CA LEU A 155 -4.36 8.86 12.41
C LEU A 155 -5.57 9.00 11.46
N ASP A 156 -5.46 8.35 10.32
CA ASP A 156 -6.50 8.34 9.29
C ASP A 156 -7.07 6.92 9.19
N VAL A 157 -8.38 6.77 9.26
CA VAL A 157 -9.08 5.49 9.07
C VAL A 157 -10.06 5.61 7.91
N SER A 158 -9.90 4.76 6.91
CA SER A 158 -10.66 4.80 5.66
C SER A 158 -11.48 3.54 5.47
N LEU A 159 -12.69 3.70 4.93
CA LEU A 159 -13.48 2.61 4.37
C LEU A 159 -13.59 2.83 2.87
N LEU A 160 -12.93 2.00 2.09
CA LEU A 160 -12.80 2.18 0.64
C LEU A 160 -13.46 1.03 -0.11
N VAL A 161 -13.90 1.31 -1.32
CA VAL A 161 -14.19 0.30 -2.34
C VAL A 161 -13.01 0.28 -3.31
N GLY A 162 -12.49 -0.91 -3.58
CA GLY A 162 -11.37 -1.16 -4.49
C GLY A 162 -11.77 -1.97 -5.70
N LYS A 163 -11.16 -1.68 -6.85
CA LYS A 163 -11.24 -2.50 -8.07
C LYS A 163 -9.85 -2.80 -8.55
N GLU A 164 -9.52 -4.10 -8.63
CA GLU A 164 -8.19 -4.58 -8.97
C GLU A 164 -8.19 -5.32 -10.32
N TRP A 165 -7.12 -5.13 -11.07
CA TRP A 165 -6.72 -5.92 -12.23
C TRP A 165 -5.29 -6.39 -12.01
N ASN A 166 -4.99 -7.60 -12.45
CA ASN A 166 -3.64 -8.16 -12.34
C ASN A 166 -3.34 -9.06 -13.52
N ARG A 167 -2.09 -9.52 -13.60
CA ARG A 167 -1.61 -10.43 -14.62
C ARG A 167 -0.92 -11.63 -13.98
N CYS A 168 -1.07 -12.80 -14.60
CA CYS A 168 -0.20 -13.96 -14.45
C CYS A 168 0.63 -14.14 -15.72
N GLY A 169 1.95 -14.13 -15.59
CA GLY A 169 2.88 -14.30 -16.72
C GLY A 169 3.36 -15.74 -16.92
N LEU A 170 2.86 -16.71 -16.14
CA LEU A 170 3.20 -18.12 -16.33
C LEU A 170 2.59 -18.66 -17.63
N ASP A 171 3.28 -19.62 -18.26
CA ASP A 171 2.76 -20.31 -19.43
C ASP A 171 1.50 -21.11 -19.04
N PRO A 172 0.35 -20.87 -19.70
CA PRO A 172 -0.90 -21.56 -19.39
C PRO A 172 -0.87 -23.06 -19.71
N VAL A 173 0.09 -23.51 -20.50
CA VAL A 173 0.20 -24.92 -20.98
C VAL A 173 1.33 -25.68 -20.30
N ALA A 174 2.32 -24.99 -19.70
CA ALA A 174 3.44 -25.67 -19.07
C ALA A 174 2.99 -26.43 -17.80
N PRO A 175 3.33 -27.71 -17.66
CA PRO A 175 3.12 -28.45 -16.41
C PRO A 175 4.05 -27.84 -15.35
N SER A 176 3.52 -26.95 -14.53
CA SER A 176 4.25 -26.36 -13.41
C SER A 176 3.72 -26.95 -12.10
N SER A 177 4.55 -26.93 -11.05
CA SER A 177 4.15 -27.25 -9.68
C SER A 177 3.20 -26.19 -9.09
N PHE A 178 2.88 -25.15 -9.86
CA PHE A 178 1.98 -24.05 -9.51
C PHE A 178 0.63 -24.23 -10.18
N ASP A 179 -0.41 -23.60 -9.63
CA ASP A 179 -1.70 -23.53 -10.31
C ASP A 179 -1.50 -22.97 -11.73
N PRO A 180 -2.14 -23.58 -12.74
CA PRO A 180 -2.07 -23.08 -14.10
C PRO A 180 -2.66 -21.67 -14.17
N CYS A 181 -2.15 -20.87 -15.09
CA CYS A 181 -2.74 -19.55 -15.41
C CYS A 181 -3.59 -19.66 -16.70
N PRO A 182 -4.77 -20.29 -16.69
CA PRO A 182 -5.61 -20.37 -17.87
C PRO A 182 -6.07 -18.98 -18.35
N GLN A 183 -5.96 -17.96 -17.49
CA GLN A 183 -6.24 -16.56 -17.81
C GLN A 183 -5.00 -15.73 -17.46
N THR A 184 -4.38 -15.14 -18.48
CA THR A 184 -3.21 -14.27 -18.29
C THR A 184 -3.55 -12.90 -17.68
N GLU A 185 -4.75 -12.38 -17.91
CA GLU A 185 -5.26 -11.13 -17.33
C GLU A 185 -6.49 -11.42 -16.48
N VAL A 186 -6.50 -10.93 -15.25
CA VAL A 186 -7.59 -11.10 -14.29
C VAL A 186 -8.18 -9.74 -13.93
N SER A 187 -9.51 -9.64 -14.01
CA SER A 187 -10.28 -8.52 -13.49
C SER A 187 -11.04 -9.00 -12.27
N PHE A 188 -10.51 -8.73 -11.08
CA PHE A 188 -11.14 -9.13 -9.83
C PHE A 188 -12.48 -8.42 -9.61
N ASP A 189 -13.34 -8.99 -8.77
CA ASP A 189 -14.56 -8.33 -8.33
C ASP A 189 -14.22 -7.10 -7.45
N PRO A 190 -15.15 -6.11 -7.36
CA PRO A 190 -14.99 -5.04 -6.39
C PRO A 190 -14.89 -5.59 -4.97
N GLN A 191 -14.00 -4.99 -4.16
CA GLN A 191 -13.76 -5.38 -2.78
C GLN A 191 -13.90 -4.19 -1.84
N TRP A 192 -14.29 -4.44 -0.58
CA TRP A 192 -14.18 -3.47 0.48
C TRP A 192 -12.75 -3.47 1.03
N ILE A 193 -12.30 -2.30 1.49
CA ILE A 193 -10.98 -2.12 2.10
C ILE A 193 -11.15 -1.27 3.34
N VAL A 194 -10.74 -1.78 4.49
CA VAL A 194 -10.52 -0.98 5.70
C VAL A 194 -9.03 -0.67 5.77
N SER A 195 -8.70 0.61 5.78
CA SER A 195 -7.32 1.08 5.81
C SER A 195 -7.13 2.03 6.97
N ALA A 196 -6.08 1.85 7.77
CA ALA A 196 -5.65 2.85 8.72
C ALA A 196 -4.19 3.20 8.47
N ALA A 197 -3.84 4.49 8.60
CA ALA A 197 -2.48 4.99 8.52
C ALA A 197 -2.22 5.96 9.68
N TRP A 198 -1.05 5.87 10.27
CA TRP A 198 -0.68 6.70 11.42
C TRP A 198 0.77 7.14 11.41
N GLY A 199 1.01 8.28 12.05
CA GLY A 199 2.34 8.81 12.34
C GLY A 199 2.25 9.66 13.60
N ILE A 200 2.55 9.03 14.75
CA ILE A 200 2.33 9.60 16.08
C ILE A 200 3.68 9.89 16.73
N PRO A 201 4.11 11.16 16.81
CA PRO A 201 5.30 11.55 17.52
C PRO A 201 5.03 11.55 19.03
N PHE A 202 6.02 11.11 19.81
CA PHE A 202 6.02 11.15 21.25
C PHE A 202 7.46 11.18 21.78
N SER A 203 7.63 11.21 23.10
CA SER A 203 8.97 11.15 23.73
C SER A 203 8.99 10.15 24.86
N ALA A 204 10.08 9.41 24.96
CA ALA A 204 10.41 8.57 26.11
C ALA A 204 11.60 9.21 26.86
N GLY A 205 11.30 10.00 27.88
CA GLY A 205 12.31 10.86 28.51
C GLY A 205 12.88 11.87 27.52
N ALA A 206 14.20 11.86 27.31
CA ALA A 206 14.89 12.75 26.36
C ALA A 206 14.92 12.22 24.92
N VAL A 207 14.40 11.00 24.66
CA VAL A 207 14.44 10.37 23.33
C VAL A 207 13.18 10.72 22.55
N PRO A 208 13.27 11.47 21.43
CA PRO A 208 12.15 11.74 20.55
C PRO A 208 11.88 10.51 19.68
N LEU A 209 10.64 10.07 19.70
CA LEU A 209 10.18 8.85 19.03
C LEU A 209 9.01 9.17 18.08
N LYS A 210 8.85 8.30 17.08
CA LYS A 210 7.67 8.31 16.20
C LYS A 210 7.19 6.87 15.99
N PHE A 211 5.94 6.60 16.37
CA PHE A 211 5.26 5.35 16.02
C PHE A 211 4.48 5.59 14.73
N GLN A 212 4.84 4.87 13.68
CA GLN A 212 4.24 5.08 12.36
C GLN A 212 3.94 3.76 11.66
N GLY A 213 3.03 3.82 10.68
CA GLY A 213 2.70 2.66 9.89
C GLY A 213 1.35 2.76 9.22
N PHE A 214 0.92 1.60 8.71
CA PHE A 214 -0.42 1.41 8.16
C PHE A 214 -0.88 -0.03 8.34
N ILE A 215 -2.19 -0.23 8.25
CA ILE A 215 -2.84 -1.53 8.10
C ILE A 215 -3.89 -1.43 7.00
N ASN A 216 -3.93 -2.42 6.11
CA ASN A 216 -4.97 -2.61 5.11
C ASN A 216 -5.60 -3.99 5.32
N ILE A 217 -6.91 -4.04 5.44
CA ILE A 217 -7.73 -5.26 5.44
C ILE A 217 -8.56 -5.20 4.17
N ASN A 218 -8.21 -6.04 3.20
CA ASN A 218 -8.83 -6.11 1.90
C ASN A 218 -9.79 -7.31 1.88
N GLY A 219 -11.06 -7.09 1.59
CA GLY A 219 -12.06 -8.15 1.47
C GLY A 219 -11.76 -9.10 0.30
N GLU A 220 -12.51 -10.17 0.25
CA GLU A 220 -12.50 -11.08 -0.89
C GLU A 220 -12.80 -10.31 -2.19
N LYS A 221 -12.09 -10.67 -3.27
CA LYS A 221 -12.17 -10.00 -4.58
C LYS A 221 -12.56 -10.98 -5.71
N GLY A 222 -13.32 -12.02 -5.37
CA GLY A 222 -13.78 -13.03 -6.32
C GLY A 222 -12.77 -14.15 -6.54
N LYS A 223 -12.50 -14.50 -7.79
CA LYS A 223 -11.60 -15.59 -8.17
C LYS A 223 -10.31 -15.06 -8.77
N ASP A 224 -9.22 -15.77 -8.50
CA ASP A 224 -7.91 -15.51 -9.09
C ASP A 224 -7.80 -16.08 -10.53
N TYR A 225 -6.60 -15.98 -11.11
CA TYR A 225 -6.27 -16.47 -12.46
C TYR A 225 -6.47 -17.98 -12.64
N ALA A 226 -6.44 -18.78 -11.56
CA ALA A 226 -6.69 -20.22 -11.56
C ALA A 226 -8.17 -20.57 -11.29
N GLY A 227 -9.03 -19.56 -11.12
CA GLY A 227 -10.44 -19.75 -10.79
C GLY A 227 -10.71 -20.06 -9.31
N ILE A 228 -9.70 -19.90 -8.46
CA ILE A 228 -9.77 -20.16 -7.01
C ILE A 228 -10.29 -18.91 -6.30
N LYS A 229 -11.18 -19.08 -5.32
CA LYS A 229 -11.67 -17.97 -4.51
C LYS A 229 -10.54 -17.32 -3.75
N THR A 230 -10.53 -15.98 -3.76
CA THR A 230 -9.64 -15.20 -2.92
C THR A 230 -10.18 -15.10 -1.49
N HIS A 231 -9.27 -14.87 -0.55
CA HIS A 231 -9.58 -14.67 0.86
C HIS A 231 -9.28 -13.24 1.30
N THR A 232 -9.84 -12.83 2.42
CA THR A 232 -9.53 -11.54 3.04
C THR A 232 -8.05 -11.46 3.35
N GLU A 233 -7.40 -10.44 2.80
CA GLU A 233 -5.99 -10.15 2.97
C GLU A 233 -5.80 -9.12 4.08
N THR A 234 -4.82 -9.31 4.97
CA THR A 234 -4.43 -8.31 5.95
C THR A 234 -2.95 -8.01 5.82
N LEU A 235 -2.61 -6.76 5.51
CA LEU A 235 -1.23 -6.26 5.49
C LEU A 235 -1.10 -5.13 6.50
N MET A 236 -0.20 -5.30 7.49
CA MET A 236 0.24 -4.24 8.38
C MET A 236 1.75 -4.07 8.27
N ARG A 237 2.20 -2.82 8.17
CA ARG A 237 3.59 -2.42 8.37
C ARG A 237 3.61 -1.34 9.43
N THR A 238 4.39 -1.57 10.47
CA THR A 238 4.55 -0.60 11.57
C THR A 238 6.00 -0.45 11.93
N SER A 239 6.38 0.71 12.46
CA SER A 239 7.74 0.96 12.95
C SER A 239 7.76 1.90 14.13
N LEU A 240 8.75 1.70 14.99
CA LEU A 240 9.12 2.60 16.05
C LEU A 240 10.45 3.25 15.67
N MET A 241 10.41 4.55 15.40
CA MET A 241 11.54 5.33 14.90
C MET A 241 12.06 6.27 15.98
N VAL A 242 13.37 6.43 16.04
CA VAL A 242 14.06 7.46 16.82
C VAL A 242 14.37 8.63 15.91
N ASP A 243 14.05 9.85 16.29
CA ASP A 243 14.47 11.05 15.57
C ASP A 243 15.94 11.40 15.92
N VAL A 244 16.86 10.71 15.22
CA VAL A 244 18.29 10.91 15.35
C VAL A 244 18.70 12.31 14.93
N GLY A 245 18.03 12.88 13.93
CA GLY A 245 18.26 14.25 13.46
C GLY A 245 18.04 15.29 14.55
N GLN A 246 16.97 15.12 15.33
CA GLN A 246 16.70 15.99 16.48
C GLN A 246 17.77 15.83 17.57
N MET A 247 18.18 14.59 17.86
CA MET A 247 19.16 14.32 18.92
C MET A 247 20.58 14.79 18.56
N ALA A 248 21.01 14.54 17.31
CA ALA A 248 22.38 14.81 16.89
C ALA A 248 22.61 16.27 16.41
N TRP A 249 21.59 16.87 15.77
CA TRP A 249 21.74 18.17 15.09
C TRP A 249 20.70 19.20 15.50
N GLY A 250 19.78 18.86 16.41
CA GLY A 250 18.69 19.74 16.82
C GLY A 250 17.62 19.96 15.74
N LYS A 251 17.66 19.20 14.62
CA LYS A 251 16.73 19.32 13.50
C LYS A 251 15.71 18.19 13.52
N LYS A 252 14.47 18.52 13.89
CA LYS A 252 13.37 17.54 13.96
C LYS A 252 13.03 16.97 12.59
N ASN A 253 12.66 15.68 12.58
CA ASN A 253 12.19 14.96 11.41
C ASN A 253 13.12 15.06 10.18
N THR A 254 14.44 15.10 10.37
CA THR A 254 15.39 15.09 9.25
C THR A 254 15.98 13.72 9.01
N PHE A 255 16.32 12.99 10.07
CA PHE A 255 16.83 11.62 9.97
C PHE A 255 16.24 10.76 11.08
N LEU A 256 15.47 9.78 10.67
CA LEU A 256 14.84 8.80 11.54
C LEU A 256 15.46 7.43 11.30
N MET A 257 15.63 6.68 12.38
CA MET A 257 16.13 5.30 12.33
C MET A 257 15.36 4.45 13.35
N GLY A 258 15.03 3.22 12.99
CA GLY A 258 14.27 2.39 13.91
C GLY A 258 14.07 0.95 13.45
N VAL A 259 13.20 0.29 14.18
CA VAL A 259 12.79 -1.08 13.92
C VAL A 259 11.33 -1.12 13.53
N GLY A 260 10.99 -2.05 12.65
CA GLY A 260 9.64 -2.22 12.17
C GLY A 260 9.23 -3.69 12.15
N TYR A 261 8.00 -3.90 11.73
CA TYR A 261 7.43 -5.22 11.61
C TYR A 261 6.42 -5.24 10.45
N GLU A 262 6.55 -6.23 9.56
CA GLU A 262 5.55 -6.54 8.56
C GLU A 262 4.76 -7.78 9.01
N TYR A 263 3.46 -7.60 9.13
CA TYR A 263 2.48 -8.66 9.35
C TYR A 263 1.62 -8.76 8.10
N TRP A 264 1.64 -9.91 7.42
CA TRP A 264 0.83 -10.12 6.24
C TRP A 264 0.17 -11.48 6.29
N ARG A 265 -1.13 -11.54 6.06
CA ARG A 265 -1.92 -12.77 6.02
C ARG A 265 -2.69 -12.85 4.72
N ASN A 266 -2.79 -14.06 4.19
CA ASN A 266 -3.42 -14.35 2.89
C ASN A 266 -2.88 -13.43 1.78
N LYS A 267 -1.58 -13.34 1.66
CA LYS A 267 -0.87 -12.41 0.78
C LYS A 267 -1.47 -12.41 -0.62
N PHE A 268 -1.88 -11.22 -1.09
CA PHE A 268 -2.58 -11.00 -2.36
C PHE A 268 -3.95 -11.69 -2.49
N GLY A 269 -4.55 -12.10 -1.38
CA GLY A 269 -5.80 -12.88 -1.34
C GLY A 269 -5.60 -14.37 -1.60
N ASN A 270 -4.35 -14.87 -1.61
CA ASN A 270 -4.08 -16.30 -1.74
C ASN A 270 -4.44 -17.04 -0.45
N HIS A 271 -4.89 -18.29 -0.60
CA HIS A 271 -5.13 -19.20 0.52
C HIS A 271 -4.74 -20.62 0.16
N ALA A 272 -5.39 -21.23 -0.83
CA ALA A 272 -5.20 -22.62 -1.20
C ALA A 272 -4.93 -22.83 -2.68
N PHE A 273 -4.39 -23.98 -3.03
CA PHE A 273 -4.33 -24.49 -4.39
C PHE A 273 -5.69 -25.03 -4.85
N ALA A 274 -5.85 -25.32 -6.14
CA ALA A 274 -7.07 -25.88 -6.70
C ALA A 274 -7.50 -27.23 -6.07
N ASN A 275 -6.55 -27.99 -5.54
CA ASN A 275 -6.80 -29.26 -4.82
C ASN A 275 -7.18 -29.06 -3.34
N GLY A 276 -7.28 -27.82 -2.87
CA GLY A 276 -7.65 -27.47 -1.49
C GLY A 276 -6.47 -27.47 -0.50
N ALA A 277 -5.25 -27.83 -0.89
CA ALA A 277 -4.09 -27.69 -0.02
C ALA A 277 -3.72 -26.21 0.17
N GLU A 278 -3.35 -25.83 1.38
CA GLU A 278 -2.92 -24.47 1.70
C GLU A 278 -1.65 -24.10 0.92
N LYS A 279 -1.61 -22.89 0.36
CA LYS A 279 -0.42 -22.39 -0.34
C LYS A 279 0.64 -22.00 0.70
N PRO A 280 1.91 -22.44 0.56
CA PRO A 280 2.97 -21.93 1.42
C PRO A 280 3.30 -20.47 1.10
N GLY A 281 3.90 -19.76 2.06
CA GLY A 281 4.41 -18.41 1.87
C GLY A 281 3.37 -17.31 1.71
N ILE A 282 2.12 -17.58 2.08
CA ILE A 282 1.04 -16.57 2.05
C ILE A 282 1.01 -15.69 3.30
N ASP A 283 1.72 -16.10 4.34
CA ASP A 283 1.81 -15.37 5.60
C ASP A 283 3.25 -14.91 5.84
N THR A 284 3.39 -13.65 6.21
CA THR A 284 4.68 -13.01 6.54
C THR A 284 4.62 -12.46 7.96
N ASP A 285 5.67 -12.72 8.72
CA ASP A 285 5.98 -12.16 10.04
C ASP A 285 7.45 -11.72 10.02
N ALA A 286 7.71 -10.52 9.51
CA ALA A 286 9.07 -10.06 9.24
C ALA A 286 9.44 -8.85 10.10
N PRO A 287 10.34 -9.01 11.09
CA PRO A 287 11.00 -7.86 11.70
C PRO A 287 11.86 -7.14 10.67
N THR A 288 11.90 -5.82 10.75
CA THR A 288 12.64 -4.97 9.80
C THR A 288 13.47 -3.93 10.52
N PHE A 289 14.57 -3.55 9.89
CA PHE A 289 15.31 -2.33 10.19
C PHE A 289 14.93 -1.27 9.18
N GLN A 290 14.82 0.00 9.60
CA GLN A 290 14.37 1.09 8.75
C GLN A 290 15.11 2.38 9.06
N MET A 291 15.41 3.18 8.05
CA MET A 291 15.89 4.54 8.15
C MET A 291 15.24 5.43 7.08
N GLU A 292 15.08 6.71 7.42
CA GLU A 292 14.43 7.73 6.58
C GLU A 292 15.23 9.04 6.64
N TRP A 293 15.49 9.62 5.49
CA TRP A 293 16.11 10.94 5.35
C TRP A 293 15.11 11.90 4.71
N HIS A 294 14.64 12.88 5.50
CA HIS A 294 13.64 13.86 5.12
C HIS A 294 14.27 15.18 4.65
N PHE A 295 13.68 15.82 3.65
CA PHE A 295 14.16 17.07 3.04
C PHE A 295 13.05 17.94 2.46
#